data_f385a24344d99145851383add36a67ee
#
_entry.id   f385a24344d99145851383add36a67ee
#
_cell.length_a   1.000
_cell.length_b   1.000
_cell.length_c   1.000
_cell.angle_alpha   90.00
_cell.angle_beta   90.00
_cell.angle_gamma   90.00
#
_symmetry.space_group_name_H-M   'P 1'
#
loop_
_entity.id
_entity.type
_entity.pdbx_description
1 polymer ?
#
loop_
_entity_poly.entity_id
_entity_poly.type
_entity_poly.pdbx_seq_one_letter_code
_entity_poly.pdbx_strand_id
1 'polypeptide(L)'
;MYSRRTFLKISGILATLLAGGYVFRNSGSIKVKHILPSVSHEKIAVSLSLSEGASKLELILDNKSVVKGKSKDREGKHWQFIVDQLSADNSYNLKLVADNEPIFEPWTLKTFPDPQSEVNNLSMMAFTCAGGGDGFKASGKEFFKPFKFRQKIFDEGLSKKPDFAISIGDHIYFDLRGENFPPVGRNSKLIKFFVGGYLKLLYGVFNRSESADSENNESILKKVGNDQIASLYGTKFKSTPIFFIPDDHDYFENDDAEEDLVTFPADDFSKGAFKKIADLFYPPLLDTLDNKPGRNTGRIRYGDAFEGLIADCAGNMTLGDKKALLISDQDEKWLLSRIENSKAKHLAFIPSHPLGYTAGKWREWYPDVVAEEGASGIVINELLSGRKGSLTINADKYLWQKGWFLQHQRLLKTISERAGSTFIFSGDIHAIGAASIIQSDQITLKKMIKTFLVGPISSSTGTWPSFARGITAESPQQLVCKPLYATSEENGFTVFSIEEDQALAAIHSCGGHNPDDLESGQIISTKKIYI
;
A
#
# COMPACT_ATOMS: atom_id res chain seq x y z
N MET A 1 19.99 -35.54 3.32
CA MET A 1 21.35 -35.52 2.76
C MET A 1 21.24 -35.26 1.27
N TYR A 2 21.58 -34.09 0.82
CA TYR A 2 21.62 -33.78 -0.61
C TYR A 2 22.93 -34.30 -1.20
N SER A 3 22.83 -34.89 -2.40
CA SER A 3 24.00 -35.55 -3.02
C SER A 3 25.04 -34.52 -3.49
N ARG A 4 26.33 -34.90 -3.45
CA ARG A 4 27.45 -34.09 -3.95
C ARG A 4 27.28 -33.55 -5.38
N ARG A 5 26.44 -34.19 -6.19
CA ARG A 5 26.13 -33.74 -7.57
C ARG A 5 25.27 -32.49 -7.63
N THR A 6 24.40 -32.25 -6.66
CA THR A 6 23.56 -31.05 -6.60
C THR A 6 24.38 -29.83 -6.17
N PHE A 7 25.33 -30.03 -5.25
CA PHE A 7 26.24 -28.96 -4.81
C PHE A 7 27.17 -28.49 -5.94
N LEU A 8 27.68 -29.42 -6.76
CA LEU A 8 28.56 -29.09 -7.90
C LEU A 8 27.84 -28.40 -9.05
N LYS A 9 26.53 -28.62 -9.23
CA LYS A 9 25.75 -27.89 -10.25
C LYS A 9 25.48 -26.44 -9.84
N ILE A 10 25.28 -26.18 -8.55
CA ILE A 10 25.10 -24.80 -8.03
C ILE A 10 26.44 -24.05 -8.06
N SER A 11 27.56 -24.72 -7.74
CA SER A 11 28.89 -24.11 -7.82
C SER A 11 29.34 -23.82 -9.26
N GLY A 12 28.93 -24.63 -10.24
CA GLY A 12 29.22 -24.42 -11.65
C GLY A 12 28.55 -23.19 -12.26
N ILE A 13 27.38 -22.82 -11.78
CA ILE A 13 26.67 -21.62 -12.22
C ILE A 13 27.28 -20.34 -11.63
N LEU A 14 27.86 -20.41 -10.43
CA LEU A 14 28.54 -19.28 -9.80
C LEU A 14 29.92 -18.98 -10.42
N ALA A 15 30.61 -19.96 -10.95
CA ALA A 15 31.95 -19.80 -11.52
C ALA A 15 31.95 -19.15 -12.93
N THR A 16 30.84 -19.22 -13.66
CA THR A 16 30.70 -18.60 -14.99
C THR A 16 30.41 -17.12 -14.95
N LEU A 17 30.12 -16.56 -13.79
CA LEU A 17 29.81 -15.12 -13.62
C LEU A 17 31.05 -14.26 -13.23
N LEU A 18 32.22 -14.87 -13.02
CA LEU A 18 33.43 -14.16 -12.59
C LEU A 18 34.54 -14.07 -13.67
N ALA A 19 34.32 -14.59 -14.88
CA ALA A 19 35.25 -14.40 -15.98
C ALA A 19 34.90 -13.10 -16.73
N GLY A 20 35.68 -12.08 -16.47
CA GLY A 20 35.55 -10.77 -17.12
C GLY A 20 35.58 -10.87 -18.64
N GLY A 21 34.43 -10.71 -19.26
CA GLY A 21 34.29 -10.45 -20.66
C GLY A 21 33.88 -8.99 -20.87
N TYR A 22 34.66 -8.24 -21.58
CA TYR A 22 34.22 -6.99 -22.21
C TYR A 22 32.93 -7.29 -22.96
N VAL A 23 31.80 -6.89 -22.41
CA VAL A 23 30.52 -7.04 -23.09
C VAL A 23 30.49 -5.99 -24.18
N PHE A 24 30.64 -6.44 -25.41
CA PHE A 24 30.13 -5.69 -26.55
C PHE A 24 28.69 -5.29 -26.23
N ARG A 25 28.42 -3.98 -26.11
CA ARG A 25 27.07 -3.43 -26.10
C ARG A 25 26.38 -3.88 -27.40
N ASN A 26 25.70 -4.99 -27.34
CA ASN A 26 24.59 -5.20 -28.24
C ASN A 26 23.59 -4.11 -27.88
N SER A 27 23.31 -3.22 -28.82
CA SER A 27 22.25 -2.21 -28.75
C SER A 27 20.90 -2.92 -28.70
N GLY A 28 20.63 -3.59 -27.57
CA GLY A 28 19.30 -4.05 -27.23
C GLY A 28 18.41 -2.83 -27.08
N SER A 29 17.29 -2.77 -27.78
CA SER A 29 16.34 -1.66 -27.69
C SER A 29 15.94 -1.47 -26.24
N ILE A 30 16.04 -0.23 -25.72
CA ILE A 30 15.57 0.14 -24.38
C ILE A 30 14.10 -0.29 -24.25
N LYS A 31 13.78 -1.08 -23.20
CA LYS A 31 12.40 -1.55 -22.93
C LYS A 31 11.85 -0.90 -21.69
N VAL A 32 10.60 -0.50 -21.74
CA VAL A 32 9.86 -0.03 -20.57
C VAL A 32 9.48 -1.23 -19.72
N LYS A 33 9.82 -1.20 -18.42
CA LYS A 33 9.50 -2.25 -17.45
C LYS A 33 8.18 -2.00 -16.73
N HIS A 34 7.95 -0.76 -16.27
CA HIS A 34 6.68 -0.38 -15.67
C HIS A 34 6.32 1.05 -16.06
N ILE A 35 5.01 1.35 -16.04
CA ILE A 35 4.42 2.69 -16.18
C ILE A 35 3.29 2.80 -15.17
N LEU A 36 3.40 3.76 -14.26
CA LEU A 36 2.39 4.07 -13.25
C LEU A 36 2.06 5.57 -13.30
N PRO A 37 0.85 5.93 -13.70
CA PRO A 37 0.42 7.33 -13.74
C PRO A 37 -0.40 7.74 -12.51
N SER A 38 -0.37 9.02 -12.17
CA SER A 38 -1.39 9.70 -11.37
C SER A 38 -1.89 10.95 -12.10
N VAL A 39 -3.11 11.36 -11.84
CA VAL A 39 -3.71 12.54 -12.47
C VAL A 39 -4.47 13.40 -11.48
N SER A 40 -4.63 14.66 -11.84
CA SER A 40 -5.65 15.56 -11.28
C SER A 40 -6.49 16.14 -12.41
N HIS A 41 -7.32 17.14 -12.15
CA HIS A 41 -8.08 17.84 -13.18
C HIS A 41 -7.18 18.68 -14.13
N GLU A 42 -5.97 19.02 -13.72
CA GLU A 42 -5.06 19.90 -14.48
C GLU A 42 -3.63 19.34 -14.61
N LYS A 43 -3.35 18.15 -14.08
CA LYS A 43 -2.00 17.57 -14.08
C LYS A 43 -2.00 16.09 -14.41
N ILE A 44 -0.94 15.67 -15.05
CA ILE A 44 -0.57 14.27 -15.24
C ILE A 44 0.84 14.06 -14.68
N ALA A 45 1.02 13.03 -13.87
CA ALA A 45 2.34 12.54 -13.52
C ALA A 45 2.49 11.09 -13.99
N VAL A 46 3.71 10.73 -14.45
CA VAL A 46 4.04 9.37 -14.88
C VAL A 46 5.38 8.99 -14.27
N SER A 47 5.41 7.90 -13.52
CA SER A 47 6.64 7.24 -13.07
C SER A 47 6.85 5.96 -13.87
N LEU A 48 8.08 5.71 -14.30
CA LEU A 48 8.42 4.55 -15.10
C LEU A 48 9.85 4.07 -14.88
N SER A 49 10.10 2.79 -15.21
CA SER A 49 11.46 2.27 -15.27
C SER A 49 11.77 1.59 -16.60
N LEU A 50 13.05 1.62 -16.94
CA LEU A 50 13.62 1.10 -18.18
C LEU A 50 14.51 -0.12 -17.90
N SER A 51 14.68 -0.99 -18.90
CA SER A 51 15.62 -2.11 -18.84
C SER A 51 17.07 -1.65 -18.79
N GLU A 52 17.38 -0.56 -19.50
CA GLU A 52 18.69 0.06 -19.60
C GLU A 52 18.57 1.57 -19.42
N GLY A 53 19.66 2.23 -19.03
CA GLY A 53 19.67 3.67 -18.81
C GLY A 53 19.55 4.45 -20.13
N ALA A 54 18.74 5.50 -20.12
CA ALA A 54 18.67 6.50 -21.17
C ALA A 54 19.41 7.78 -20.71
N SER A 55 20.05 8.47 -21.65
CA SER A 55 20.67 9.78 -21.36
C SER A 55 19.63 10.90 -21.38
N LYS A 56 18.56 10.70 -22.15
CA LYS A 56 17.45 11.64 -22.31
C LYS A 56 16.15 10.87 -22.49
N LEU A 57 15.13 11.22 -21.73
CA LEU A 57 13.80 10.66 -21.89
C LEU A 57 12.77 11.78 -21.99
N GLU A 58 11.92 11.70 -23.00
CA GLU A 58 10.89 12.69 -23.30
C GLU A 58 9.51 12.04 -23.38
N LEU A 59 8.52 12.74 -22.85
CA LEU A 59 7.10 12.42 -22.98
C LEU A 59 6.47 13.43 -23.94
N ILE A 60 5.91 12.94 -25.03
CA ILE A 60 5.23 13.77 -26.03
C ILE A 60 3.72 13.61 -25.86
N LEU A 61 3.01 14.74 -25.69
CA LEU A 61 1.56 14.80 -25.58
C LEU A 61 0.97 15.29 -26.90
N ASP A 62 0.01 14.54 -27.43
CA ASP A 62 -0.76 14.86 -28.66
C ASP A 62 0.11 15.24 -29.86
N ASN A 63 1.34 14.72 -29.93
CA ASN A 63 2.35 15.09 -30.93
C ASN A 63 2.70 16.60 -30.96
N LYS A 64 2.41 17.35 -29.91
CA LYS A 64 2.61 18.81 -29.85
C LYS A 64 3.54 19.23 -28.72
N SER A 65 3.27 18.81 -27.49
CA SER A 65 4.02 19.23 -26.31
C SER A 65 5.07 18.18 -25.95
N VAL A 66 6.31 18.60 -25.74
CA VAL A 66 7.41 17.75 -25.33
C VAL A 66 7.81 18.09 -23.90
N VAL A 67 7.72 17.11 -23.02
CA VAL A 67 8.11 17.24 -21.60
C VAL A 67 9.35 16.39 -21.34
N LYS A 68 10.38 17.00 -20.79
CA LYS A 68 11.62 16.30 -20.41
C LYS A 68 11.40 15.53 -19.12
N GLY A 69 11.79 14.26 -19.10
CA GLY A 69 11.79 13.44 -17.90
C GLY A 69 12.85 13.89 -16.90
N LYS A 70 12.54 13.71 -15.63
CA LYS A 70 13.49 13.83 -14.53
C LYS A 70 13.99 12.45 -14.15
N SER A 71 15.28 12.17 -14.33
CA SER A 71 15.88 10.94 -13.80
C SER A 71 15.83 10.93 -12.27
N LYS A 72 15.45 9.81 -11.70
CA LYS A 72 15.34 9.57 -10.24
C LYS A 72 16.50 8.74 -9.71
N ASP A 73 17.35 8.23 -10.60
CA ASP A 73 18.53 7.47 -10.27
C ASP A 73 19.75 7.93 -11.08
N ARG A 74 20.92 7.45 -10.67
CA ARG A 74 22.20 7.77 -11.33
C ARG A 74 22.40 7.07 -12.65
N GLU A 75 21.66 5.97 -12.88
CA GLU A 75 21.82 5.13 -14.07
C GLU A 75 20.91 5.55 -15.23
N GLY A 76 19.99 6.49 -15.00
CA GLY A 76 18.99 6.88 -16.01
C GLY A 76 17.98 5.78 -16.32
N LYS A 77 17.69 4.90 -15.35
CA LYS A 77 16.72 3.81 -15.51
C LYS A 77 15.35 4.14 -14.94
N HIS A 78 15.27 5.03 -13.93
CA HIS A 78 14.02 5.41 -13.29
C HIS A 78 13.71 6.88 -13.59
N TRP A 79 12.52 7.15 -14.10
CA TRP A 79 12.14 8.44 -14.61
C TRP A 79 10.77 8.87 -14.12
N GLN A 80 10.62 10.17 -13.93
CA GLN A 80 9.34 10.78 -13.57
C GLN A 80 9.08 11.99 -14.47
N PHE A 81 7.82 12.10 -14.89
CA PHE A 81 7.27 13.26 -15.61
C PHE A 81 6.18 13.89 -14.77
N ILE A 82 6.09 15.19 -14.79
CA ILE A 82 4.96 15.97 -14.28
C ILE A 82 4.61 16.98 -15.36
N VAL A 83 3.37 16.93 -15.82
CA VAL A 83 2.79 17.85 -16.78
C VAL A 83 1.66 18.58 -16.10
N ASP A 84 1.70 19.89 -16.08
CA ASP A 84 0.71 20.77 -15.49
C ASP A 84 -0.01 21.63 -16.55
N GLN A 85 -0.97 22.44 -16.10
CA GLN A 85 -1.77 23.33 -16.93
C GLN A 85 -2.54 22.61 -18.06
N LEU A 86 -2.98 21.39 -17.76
CA LEU A 86 -3.80 20.60 -18.68
C LEU A 86 -5.29 20.97 -18.53
N SER A 87 -6.07 20.70 -19.56
CA SER A 87 -7.52 20.82 -19.50
C SER A 87 -8.13 19.69 -18.70
N ALA A 88 -9.13 20.00 -17.89
CA ALA A 88 -9.91 19.01 -17.15
C ALA A 88 -10.75 18.13 -18.10
N ASP A 89 -11.06 16.91 -17.65
CA ASP A 89 -11.87 15.92 -18.37
C ASP A 89 -11.42 15.65 -19.81
N ASN A 90 -10.13 15.78 -20.07
CA ASN A 90 -9.57 15.66 -21.40
C ASN A 90 -8.63 14.46 -21.54
N SER A 91 -8.68 13.77 -22.68
CA SER A 91 -7.84 12.63 -23.01
C SER A 91 -6.61 13.07 -23.79
N TYR A 92 -5.44 12.67 -23.33
CA TYR A 92 -4.15 12.97 -23.95
C TYR A 92 -3.50 11.71 -24.50
N ASN A 93 -3.02 11.76 -25.74
CA ASN A 93 -2.21 10.69 -26.32
C ASN A 93 -0.76 10.90 -25.92
N LEU A 94 -0.16 9.92 -25.26
CA LEU A 94 1.19 9.96 -24.71
C LEU A 94 2.13 9.06 -25.50
N LYS A 95 3.33 9.54 -25.82
CA LYS A 95 4.38 8.80 -26.51
C LYS A 95 5.72 9.00 -25.79
N LEU A 96 6.45 7.92 -25.55
CA LEU A 96 7.79 7.94 -24.94
C LEU A 96 8.88 7.89 -26.02
N VAL A 97 9.86 8.78 -25.86
CA VAL A 97 11.04 8.86 -26.72
C VAL A 97 12.30 8.89 -25.87
N ALA A 98 13.17 7.91 -26.01
CA ALA A 98 14.48 7.85 -25.36
C ALA A 98 15.58 8.05 -26.41
N ASP A 99 16.51 8.97 -26.14
CA ASP A 99 17.66 9.24 -27.00
C ASP A 99 17.28 9.43 -28.48
N ASN A 100 16.14 10.09 -28.74
CA ASN A 100 15.49 10.39 -30.01
C ASN A 100 14.77 9.21 -30.70
N GLU A 101 14.66 8.04 -30.09
CA GLU A 101 13.95 6.89 -30.62
C GLU A 101 12.68 6.59 -29.82
N PRO A 102 11.53 6.28 -30.45
CA PRO A 102 10.35 5.80 -29.78
C PRO A 102 10.63 4.44 -29.11
N ILE A 103 10.33 4.31 -27.80
CA ILE A 103 10.65 3.09 -27.04
C ILE A 103 9.42 2.35 -26.53
N PHE A 104 8.24 2.90 -26.73
CA PHE A 104 6.99 2.30 -26.30
C PHE A 104 5.84 2.72 -27.21
N GLU A 105 4.80 1.88 -27.32
CA GLU A 105 3.58 2.19 -28.04
C GLU A 105 2.86 3.39 -27.41
N PRO A 106 2.26 4.29 -28.17
CA PRO A 106 1.46 5.38 -27.63
C PRO A 106 0.27 4.83 -26.82
N TRP A 107 -0.08 5.55 -25.74
CA TRP A 107 -1.25 5.22 -24.92
C TRP A 107 -2.02 6.48 -24.55
N THR A 108 -3.26 6.30 -24.10
CA THR A 108 -4.12 7.42 -23.69
C THR A 108 -4.22 7.48 -22.18
N LEU A 109 -4.21 8.71 -21.64
CA LEU A 109 -4.47 8.99 -20.24
C LEU A 109 -5.40 10.21 -20.15
N LYS A 110 -6.39 10.13 -19.27
CA LYS A 110 -7.42 11.17 -19.12
C LYS A 110 -7.21 11.92 -17.81
N THR A 111 -7.28 13.26 -17.84
CA THR A 111 -7.36 14.10 -16.63
C THR A 111 -8.73 13.98 -15.98
N PHE A 112 -8.81 14.22 -14.67
CA PHE A 112 -10.08 14.20 -13.95
C PHE A 112 -10.97 15.39 -14.35
N PRO A 113 -12.29 15.28 -14.13
CA PRO A 113 -13.19 16.42 -14.23
C PRO A 113 -12.81 17.54 -13.26
N ASP A 114 -13.12 18.78 -13.63
CA ASP A 114 -12.94 19.95 -12.75
C ASP A 114 -13.70 19.73 -11.44
N PRO A 115 -13.12 20.06 -10.28
CA PRO A 115 -13.76 19.86 -8.97
C PRO A 115 -15.12 20.55 -8.78
N GLN A 116 -15.49 21.49 -9.64
CA GLN A 116 -16.79 22.19 -9.61
C GLN A 116 -17.76 21.68 -10.68
N SER A 117 -17.30 20.81 -11.60
CA SER A 117 -18.17 20.25 -12.63
C SER A 117 -19.06 19.14 -12.07
N GLU A 118 -20.30 19.11 -12.50
CA GLU A 118 -21.23 18.04 -12.17
C GLU A 118 -20.79 16.73 -12.83
N VAL A 119 -20.72 15.67 -12.02
CA VAL A 119 -20.35 14.34 -12.46
C VAL A 119 -21.35 13.32 -11.91
N ASN A 120 -21.89 12.50 -12.81
CA ASN A 120 -22.89 11.50 -12.47
C ASN A 120 -22.37 10.04 -12.55
N ASN A 121 -21.17 9.85 -13.07
CA ASN A 121 -20.56 8.53 -13.18
C ASN A 121 -19.11 8.56 -12.70
N LEU A 122 -18.77 7.60 -11.85
CA LEU A 122 -17.42 7.35 -11.37
C LEU A 122 -17.25 5.87 -11.11
N SER A 123 -16.09 5.33 -11.45
CA SER A 123 -15.67 4.00 -11.02
C SER A 123 -14.26 4.05 -10.46
N MET A 124 -14.05 3.51 -9.26
CA MET A 124 -12.75 3.48 -8.58
C MET A 124 -12.48 2.05 -8.08
N MET A 125 -11.30 1.53 -8.39
CA MET A 125 -10.82 0.26 -7.82
C MET A 125 -9.96 0.53 -6.58
N ALA A 126 -10.24 -0.14 -5.47
CA ALA A 126 -9.43 -0.08 -4.25
C ALA A 126 -8.96 -1.48 -3.86
N PHE A 127 -7.70 -1.62 -3.44
CA PHE A 127 -7.09 -2.85 -2.98
C PHE A 127 -5.93 -2.57 -2.03
N THR A 128 -5.41 -3.61 -1.36
CA THR A 128 -4.31 -3.52 -0.39
C THR A 128 -3.34 -4.69 -0.54
N CYS A 129 -2.22 -4.64 0.16
CA CYS A 129 -1.29 -5.75 0.37
C CYS A 129 -0.93 -6.46 -0.93
N ALA A 130 -0.47 -5.69 -1.94
CA ALA A 130 -0.11 -6.23 -3.25
C ALA A 130 1.35 -6.69 -3.34
N GLY A 131 2.19 -6.26 -2.41
CA GLY A 131 3.64 -6.52 -2.37
C GLY A 131 4.04 -7.98 -2.17
N GLY A 132 5.31 -8.19 -1.91
CA GLY A 132 5.93 -9.51 -1.71
C GLY A 132 6.48 -10.13 -2.99
N GLY A 133 7.48 -11.00 -2.83
CA GLY A 133 8.14 -11.71 -3.93
C GLY A 133 7.23 -12.69 -4.66
N ASP A 134 7.67 -13.20 -5.81
CA ASP A 134 6.88 -14.09 -6.67
C ASP A 134 6.73 -15.49 -6.07
N GLY A 135 5.56 -15.79 -5.51
CA GLY A 135 5.19 -17.15 -5.07
C GLY A 135 6.13 -17.75 -4.03
N PHE A 136 6.73 -16.95 -3.14
CA PHE A 136 7.66 -17.45 -2.15
C PHE A 136 7.02 -18.46 -1.19
N LYS A 137 7.63 -19.65 -1.09
CA LYS A 137 7.20 -20.73 -0.20
C LYS A 137 8.31 -21.11 0.77
N ALA A 138 7.97 -21.27 2.05
CA ALA A 138 8.86 -21.81 3.06
C ALA A 138 8.15 -22.90 3.86
N SER A 139 8.83 -24.03 4.09
CA SER A 139 8.28 -25.19 4.81
C SER A 139 6.91 -25.66 4.29
N GLY A 140 6.70 -25.59 2.98
CA GLY A 140 5.44 -25.96 2.32
C GLY A 140 4.30 -24.93 2.45
N LYS A 141 4.53 -23.83 3.16
CA LYS A 141 3.57 -22.72 3.26
C LYS A 141 3.92 -21.62 2.29
N GLU A 142 2.91 -21.08 1.62
CA GLU A 142 3.04 -19.96 0.70
C GLU A 142 2.97 -18.65 1.50
N PHE A 143 3.96 -17.78 1.31
CA PHE A 143 3.95 -16.45 1.94
C PHE A 143 3.16 -15.44 1.10
N PHE A 144 3.43 -15.42 -0.19
CA PHE A 144 2.74 -14.53 -1.12
C PHE A 144 2.24 -15.31 -2.33
N LYS A 145 1.13 -14.89 -2.88
CA LYS A 145 0.61 -15.46 -4.13
C LYS A 145 1.55 -15.15 -5.30
N PRO A 146 1.65 -16.05 -6.30
CA PRO A 146 2.45 -15.81 -7.50
C PRO A 146 2.02 -14.53 -8.24
N PHE A 147 2.95 -13.86 -8.91
CA PHE A 147 2.64 -12.67 -9.72
C PHE A 147 1.55 -12.93 -10.75
N LYS A 148 1.58 -14.09 -11.42
CA LYS A 148 0.56 -14.49 -12.37
C LYS A 148 -0.86 -14.44 -11.79
N PHE A 149 -1.04 -14.87 -10.54
CA PHE A 149 -2.31 -14.81 -9.84
C PHE A 149 -2.70 -13.36 -9.51
N ARG A 150 -1.76 -12.61 -8.91
CA ARG A 150 -2.00 -11.18 -8.56
C ARG A 150 -2.31 -10.35 -9.80
N GLN A 151 -1.61 -10.58 -10.89
CA GLN A 151 -1.84 -9.90 -12.18
C GLN A 151 -3.20 -10.20 -12.78
N LYS A 152 -3.73 -11.42 -12.59
CA LYS A 152 -5.11 -11.75 -13.01
C LYS A 152 -6.14 -10.98 -12.19
N ILE A 153 -5.94 -10.81 -10.87
CA ILE A 153 -6.81 -9.97 -10.05
C ILE A 153 -6.79 -8.52 -10.56
N PHE A 154 -5.62 -8.00 -10.94
CA PHE A 154 -5.54 -6.69 -11.58
C PHE A 154 -6.30 -6.64 -12.90
N ASP A 155 -6.18 -7.67 -13.74
CA ASP A 155 -6.90 -7.74 -15.01
C ASP A 155 -8.42 -7.78 -14.79
N GLU A 156 -8.91 -8.53 -13.78
CA GLU A 156 -10.32 -8.54 -13.37
C GLU A 156 -10.79 -7.16 -12.88
N GLY A 157 -9.99 -6.49 -12.05
CA GLY A 157 -10.31 -5.13 -11.58
C GLY A 157 -10.32 -4.12 -12.73
N LEU A 158 -9.32 -4.13 -13.59
CA LEU A 158 -9.22 -3.24 -14.76
C LEU A 158 -10.31 -3.52 -15.80
N SER A 159 -10.83 -4.76 -15.89
CA SER A 159 -11.96 -5.09 -16.76
C SER A 159 -13.25 -4.33 -16.40
N LYS A 160 -13.36 -3.85 -15.15
CA LYS A 160 -14.46 -2.98 -14.69
C LYS A 160 -14.29 -1.54 -15.17
N LYS A 161 -13.19 -1.23 -15.87
CA LYS A 161 -12.88 0.10 -16.45
C LYS A 161 -12.90 1.21 -15.39
N PRO A 162 -12.16 1.08 -14.29
CA PRO A 162 -12.13 2.14 -13.28
C PRO A 162 -11.49 3.39 -13.86
N ASP A 163 -12.02 4.56 -13.50
CA ASP A 163 -11.44 5.86 -13.80
C ASP A 163 -10.09 6.04 -13.14
N PHE A 164 -9.92 5.42 -11.96
CA PHE A 164 -8.63 5.34 -11.25
C PHE A 164 -8.62 4.19 -10.25
N ALA A 165 -7.43 3.89 -9.74
CA ALA A 165 -7.21 2.89 -8.71
C ALA A 165 -6.53 3.51 -7.47
N ILE A 166 -6.76 2.90 -6.31
CA ILE A 166 -6.08 3.23 -5.06
C ILE A 166 -5.49 1.94 -4.48
N SER A 167 -4.19 1.93 -4.23
CA SER A 167 -3.48 0.87 -3.52
C SER A 167 -3.20 1.33 -2.09
N ILE A 168 -3.79 0.65 -1.11
CA ILE A 168 -3.77 1.05 0.30
C ILE A 168 -2.82 0.14 1.06
N GLY A 169 -1.57 0.58 1.18
CA GLY A 169 -0.54 -0.08 1.98
C GLY A 169 0.02 -1.40 1.46
N ASP A 170 1.15 -1.78 2.02
CA ASP A 170 1.85 -3.04 1.81
C ASP A 170 2.23 -3.30 0.34
N HIS A 171 2.84 -2.30 -0.28
CA HIS A 171 3.35 -2.44 -1.65
C HIS A 171 4.69 -3.16 -1.68
N ILE A 172 5.38 -3.20 -0.54
CA ILE A 172 6.69 -3.82 -0.34
C ILE A 172 6.66 -4.61 0.95
N TYR A 173 7.26 -5.78 0.93
CA TYR A 173 7.52 -6.60 2.12
C TYR A 173 9.02 -6.83 2.22
N PHE A 174 9.66 -6.10 3.12
CA PHE A 174 11.07 -6.23 3.47
C PHE A 174 11.32 -5.64 4.86
N ASP A 175 11.20 -6.46 5.90
CA ASP A 175 11.30 -6.00 7.29
C ASP A 175 12.77 -5.88 7.69
N LEU A 176 13.25 -4.65 7.83
CA LEU A 176 14.66 -4.35 8.12
C LEU A 176 15.12 -4.88 9.47
N ARG A 177 14.25 -4.80 10.48
CA ARG A 177 14.53 -5.25 11.85
C ARG A 177 14.01 -6.65 12.15
N GLY A 178 13.31 -7.27 11.24
CA GLY A 178 12.79 -8.63 11.40
C GLY A 178 13.86 -9.67 11.74
N GLU A 179 15.14 -9.40 11.44
CA GLU A 179 16.27 -10.23 11.86
C GLU A 179 16.56 -10.18 13.37
N ASN A 180 16.11 -9.13 14.06
CA ASN A 180 16.34 -8.93 15.48
C ASN A 180 15.22 -9.52 16.35
N PHE A 181 14.19 -10.12 15.73
CA PHE A 181 13.15 -10.79 16.48
C PHE A 181 13.71 -11.87 17.40
N PRO A 182 13.29 -11.87 18.67
CA PRO A 182 13.59 -12.97 19.55
C PRO A 182 13.01 -14.27 18.96
N PRO A 183 13.70 -15.39 19.14
CA PRO A 183 13.25 -16.67 18.63
C PRO A 183 11.99 -17.11 19.37
N VAL A 184 10.86 -17.15 18.71
CA VAL A 184 9.60 -17.66 19.25
C VAL A 184 9.40 -19.11 18.84
N GLY A 185 9.38 -19.99 19.84
CA GLY A 185 9.14 -21.42 19.63
C GLY A 185 10.32 -22.20 19.02
N ARG A 186 10.16 -23.53 18.96
CA ARG A 186 11.22 -24.45 18.49
C ARG A 186 11.72 -24.23 17.06
N ASN A 187 10.92 -23.61 16.21
CA ASN A 187 11.21 -23.41 14.78
C ASN A 187 11.65 -21.98 14.40
N SER A 188 11.79 -21.11 15.36
CA SER A 188 12.02 -19.68 15.12
C SER A 188 13.35 -19.37 14.44
N LYS A 189 14.44 -20.09 14.77
CA LYS A 189 15.73 -19.90 14.08
C LYS A 189 15.64 -20.23 12.59
N LEU A 190 14.77 -21.18 12.24
CA LEU A 190 14.56 -21.59 10.86
C LEU A 190 13.70 -20.54 10.12
N ILE A 191 12.64 -20.06 10.74
CA ILE A 191 11.79 -18.99 10.18
C ILE A 191 12.60 -17.72 10.02
N LYS A 192 13.36 -17.31 11.04
CA LYS A 192 14.28 -16.16 10.98
C LYS A 192 15.29 -16.28 9.85
N PHE A 193 15.88 -17.46 9.64
CA PHE A 193 16.81 -17.70 8.53
C PHE A 193 16.10 -17.62 7.17
N PHE A 194 14.90 -18.16 7.05
CA PHE A 194 14.18 -18.17 5.77
C PHE A 194 13.58 -16.82 5.43
N VAL A 195 13.09 -16.04 6.39
CA VAL A 195 12.52 -14.71 6.11
C VAL A 195 13.63 -13.66 6.02
N GLY A 196 14.39 -13.43 7.06
CA GLY A 196 15.43 -12.40 7.06
C GLY A 196 16.65 -12.76 6.19
N GLY A 197 17.15 -14.01 6.29
CA GLY A 197 18.30 -14.48 5.51
C GLY A 197 18.02 -14.60 4.02
N TYR A 198 16.82 -15.00 3.63
CA TYR A 198 16.41 -15.11 2.24
C TYR A 198 16.29 -13.74 1.56
N LEU A 199 15.67 -12.75 2.21
CA LEU A 199 15.58 -11.39 1.69
C LEU A 199 16.95 -10.74 1.52
N LYS A 200 17.88 -10.96 2.47
CA LYS A 200 19.28 -10.54 2.36
C LYS A 200 20.00 -11.20 1.20
N LEU A 201 19.75 -12.48 0.96
CA LEU A 201 20.33 -13.19 -0.17
C LEU A 201 19.81 -12.68 -1.51
N LEU A 202 18.50 -12.38 -1.59
CA LEU A 202 17.88 -11.88 -2.81
C LEU A 202 18.29 -10.43 -3.13
N TYR A 203 18.16 -9.55 -2.15
CA TYR A 203 18.25 -8.11 -2.40
C TYR A 203 19.56 -7.51 -1.91
N GLY A 204 20.18 -8.08 -0.89
CA GLY A 204 21.38 -7.55 -0.24
C GLY A 204 21.11 -7.06 1.17
N VAL A 205 22.14 -6.47 1.79
CA VAL A 205 22.10 -5.97 3.17
C VAL A 205 22.23 -4.44 3.15
N PHE A 206 21.27 -3.76 3.75
CA PHE A 206 21.33 -2.31 3.90
C PHE A 206 22.46 -1.88 4.85
N ASN A 207 23.20 -0.86 4.46
CA ASN A 207 24.07 -0.13 5.37
C ASN A 207 23.29 1.01 6.04
N ARG A 208 22.76 0.74 7.24
CA ARG A 208 21.92 1.71 7.97
C ARG A 208 22.70 2.89 8.55
N SER A 209 24.04 2.83 8.53
CA SER A 209 24.88 3.99 8.90
C SER A 209 25.02 5.02 7.78
N GLU A 210 24.56 4.67 6.57
CA GLU A 210 24.53 5.54 5.41
C GLU A 210 23.10 5.96 5.08
N SER A 211 22.97 7.05 4.31
CA SER A 211 21.68 7.46 3.76
C SER A 211 21.05 6.37 2.88
N ALA A 212 19.73 6.32 2.83
CA ALA A 212 18.99 5.50 1.87
C ALA A 212 19.35 5.80 0.39
N ASP A 213 19.83 7.01 0.11
CA ASP A 213 20.34 7.44 -1.21
C ASP A 213 21.77 7.01 -1.51
N SER A 214 22.49 6.35 -0.57
CA SER A 214 23.83 5.82 -0.86
C SER A 214 23.79 4.80 -1.98
N GLU A 215 24.88 4.62 -2.70
CA GLU A 215 24.94 3.75 -3.88
C GLU A 215 24.53 2.30 -3.53
N ASN A 216 25.04 1.78 -2.39
CA ASN A 216 24.67 0.44 -1.93
C ASN A 216 23.17 0.33 -1.61
N ASN A 217 22.65 1.26 -0.80
CA ASN A 217 21.26 1.22 -0.35
C ASN A 217 20.29 1.45 -1.52
N GLU A 218 20.59 2.39 -2.43
CA GLU A 218 19.81 2.61 -3.64
C GLU A 218 19.77 1.36 -4.54
N SER A 219 20.90 0.65 -4.67
CA SER A 219 20.96 -0.60 -5.42
C SER A 219 20.01 -1.66 -4.84
N ILE A 220 19.93 -1.79 -3.52
CA ILE A 220 19.02 -2.71 -2.85
C ILE A 220 17.56 -2.28 -3.06
N LEU A 221 17.25 -1.00 -2.87
CA LEU A 221 15.90 -0.46 -3.09
C LEU A 221 15.44 -0.68 -4.53
N LYS A 222 16.32 -0.52 -5.52
CA LYS A 222 16.02 -0.84 -6.91
C LYS A 222 15.72 -2.32 -7.13
N LYS A 223 16.44 -3.23 -6.48
CA LYS A 223 16.17 -4.68 -6.59
C LYS A 223 14.80 -5.01 -6.00
N VAL A 224 14.51 -4.51 -4.80
CA VAL A 224 13.22 -4.70 -4.13
C VAL A 224 12.07 -4.17 -4.98
N GLY A 225 12.16 -2.90 -5.42
CA GLY A 225 11.08 -2.27 -6.21
C GLY A 225 10.95 -2.85 -7.61
N ASN A 226 12.05 -3.27 -8.26
CA ASN A 226 11.96 -3.97 -9.55
C ASN A 226 11.24 -5.31 -9.41
N ASP A 227 11.48 -6.06 -8.34
CA ASP A 227 10.81 -7.32 -8.08
C ASP A 227 9.34 -7.11 -7.67
N GLN A 228 9.09 -6.38 -6.60
CA GLN A 228 7.76 -6.31 -5.98
C GLN A 228 6.81 -5.29 -6.63
N ILE A 229 7.33 -4.29 -7.36
CA ILE A 229 6.52 -3.25 -8.00
C ILE A 229 6.59 -3.36 -9.52
N ALA A 230 7.77 -3.15 -10.11
CA ALA A 230 7.86 -3.10 -11.57
C ALA A 230 7.44 -4.42 -12.23
N SER A 231 7.83 -5.58 -11.67
CA SER A 231 7.45 -6.89 -12.21
C SER A 231 5.97 -7.20 -12.01
N LEU A 232 5.38 -6.76 -10.89
CA LEU A 232 3.97 -7.01 -10.59
C LEU A 232 3.04 -6.14 -11.44
N TYR A 233 3.24 -4.82 -11.41
CA TYR A 233 2.36 -3.86 -12.09
C TYR A 233 2.62 -3.77 -13.60
N GLY A 234 3.91 -3.85 -14.01
CA GLY A 234 4.28 -3.71 -15.41
C GLY A 234 3.70 -2.44 -16.05
N THR A 235 3.07 -2.60 -17.19
CA THR A 235 2.37 -1.52 -17.88
C THR A 235 0.84 -1.62 -17.83
N LYS A 236 0.31 -2.47 -16.93
CA LYS A 236 -1.15 -2.74 -16.84
C LYS A 236 -1.96 -1.49 -16.53
N PHE A 237 -1.44 -0.62 -15.67
CA PHE A 237 -2.10 0.61 -15.23
C PHE A 237 -1.76 1.83 -16.10
N LYS A 238 -1.05 1.70 -17.22
CA LYS A 238 -0.59 2.83 -18.04
C LYS A 238 -1.68 3.85 -18.41
N SER A 239 -2.93 3.37 -18.58
CA SER A 239 -4.09 4.20 -18.94
C SER A 239 -5.09 4.38 -17.79
N THR A 240 -4.81 3.83 -16.62
CA THR A 240 -5.63 3.96 -15.41
C THR A 240 -4.77 4.59 -14.32
N PRO A 241 -5.04 5.84 -13.89
CA PRO A 241 -4.31 6.46 -12.80
C PRO A 241 -4.36 5.61 -11.54
N ILE A 242 -3.24 5.56 -10.80
CA ILE A 242 -3.16 4.81 -9.54
C ILE A 242 -2.50 5.66 -8.47
N PHE A 243 -3.06 5.61 -7.25
CA PHE A 243 -2.58 6.33 -6.08
C PHE A 243 -2.10 5.33 -5.04
N PHE A 244 -0.91 5.55 -4.50
CA PHE A 244 -0.29 4.70 -3.49
C PHE A 244 -0.35 5.37 -2.13
N ILE A 245 -0.88 4.66 -1.13
CA ILE A 245 -0.94 5.09 0.27
C ILE A 245 -0.02 4.15 1.04
N PRO A 246 1.06 4.63 1.65
CA PRO A 246 1.98 3.75 2.37
C PRO A 246 1.40 3.27 3.69
N ASP A 247 1.79 2.06 4.10
CA ASP A 247 1.55 1.52 5.42
C ASP A 247 2.85 1.00 6.05
N ASP A 248 2.81 0.24 7.12
CA ASP A 248 3.97 -0.20 7.91
C ASP A 248 5.06 -0.88 7.06
N HIS A 249 4.71 -1.90 6.29
CA HIS A 249 5.66 -2.61 5.43
C HIS A 249 6.31 -1.72 4.35
N ASP A 250 5.64 -0.66 3.91
CA ASP A 250 6.21 0.31 2.99
C ASP A 250 7.33 1.12 3.65
N TYR A 251 7.30 1.26 4.97
CA TYR A 251 8.38 1.81 5.78
C TYR A 251 9.43 0.78 6.16
N PHE A 252 9.44 -0.37 5.47
CA PHE A 252 10.40 -1.45 5.66
C PHE A 252 10.39 -2.09 7.06
N GLU A 253 9.25 -2.09 7.69
CA GLU A 253 9.02 -2.74 8.98
C GLU A 253 7.60 -3.30 9.03
N ASN A 254 7.41 -4.36 9.79
CA ASN A 254 6.09 -4.76 10.26
C ASN A 254 5.88 -4.10 11.63
N ASP A 255 4.66 -3.74 11.94
CA ASP A 255 4.28 -3.11 13.21
C ASP A 255 4.31 -4.09 14.38
N ASP A 256 5.50 -4.46 14.79
CA ASP A 256 5.69 -5.43 15.86
C ASP A 256 5.96 -4.77 17.21
N ALA A 257 5.37 -5.28 18.27
CA ALA A 257 5.71 -4.94 19.62
C ALA A 257 5.84 -6.20 20.48
N GLU A 258 7.05 -6.47 20.95
CA GLU A 258 7.39 -7.54 21.88
C GLU A 258 8.25 -7.00 23.03
N GLU A 259 8.51 -7.84 24.04
CA GLU A 259 9.25 -7.45 25.25
C GLU A 259 10.59 -6.76 24.94
N ASP A 260 11.30 -7.26 23.94
CA ASP A 260 12.65 -6.79 23.58
C ASP A 260 12.70 -6.00 22.27
N LEU A 261 11.59 -5.84 21.57
CA LEU A 261 11.57 -5.22 20.24
C LEU A 261 10.25 -4.51 19.97
N VAL A 262 10.36 -3.20 19.70
CA VAL A 262 9.27 -2.41 19.12
C VAL A 262 9.78 -1.80 17.83
N THR A 263 9.11 -2.08 16.71
CA THR A 263 9.57 -1.70 15.36
C THR A 263 8.99 -0.38 14.87
N PHE A 264 8.06 0.18 15.59
CA PHE A 264 7.40 1.44 15.29
C PHE A 264 7.68 2.50 16.39
N PRO A 265 7.52 3.80 16.11
CA PRO A 265 7.32 4.38 14.77
C PRO A 265 8.52 4.14 13.84
N ALA A 266 8.28 4.25 12.53
CA ALA A 266 9.34 4.15 11.53
C ALA A 266 10.48 5.14 11.84
N ASP A 267 11.72 4.66 11.83
CA ASP A 267 12.89 5.48 12.07
C ASP A 267 13.30 6.30 10.83
N ASP A 268 14.30 7.17 10.98
CA ASP A 268 14.73 8.06 9.89
C ASP A 268 15.27 7.30 8.68
N PHE A 269 15.92 6.14 8.89
CA PHE A 269 16.40 5.32 7.78
C PHE A 269 15.22 4.71 7.02
N SER A 270 14.25 4.13 7.71
CA SER A 270 13.04 3.53 7.12
C SER A 270 12.21 4.57 6.36
N LYS A 271 12.03 5.77 6.93
CA LYS A 271 11.41 6.91 6.23
C LYS A 271 12.18 7.35 4.99
N GLY A 272 13.51 7.38 5.07
CA GLY A 272 14.40 7.67 3.94
C GLY A 272 14.30 6.60 2.84
N ALA A 273 14.26 5.32 3.22
CA ALA A 273 14.13 4.19 2.30
C ALA A 273 12.78 4.22 1.56
N PHE A 274 11.67 4.44 2.30
CA PHE A 274 10.35 4.61 1.69
C PHE A 274 10.34 5.80 0.70
N LYS A 275 10.83 6.96 1.13
CA LYS A 275 10.90 8.13 0.25
C LYS A 275 11.66 7.83 -1.04
N LYS A 276 12.80 7.13 -0.94
CA LYS A 276 13.61 6.79 -2.11
C LYS A 276 12.89 5.81 -3.03
N ILE A 277 12.24 4.77 -2.51
CA ILE A 277 11.52 3.81 -3.34
C ILE A 277 10.28 4.44 -3.98
N ALA A 278 9.59 5.31 -3.27
CA ALA A 278 8.49 6.09 -3.83
C ALA A 278 8.97 6.99 -4.98
N ASP A 279 10.09 7.67 -4.81
CA ASP A 279 10.70 8.49 -5.86
C ASP A 279 11.11 7.67 -7.10
N LEU A 280 11.53 6.40 -6.92
CA LEU A 280 11.95 5.53 -8.02
C LEU A 280 10.77 4.91 -8.78
N PHE A 281 9.67 4.56 -8.09
CA PHE A 281 8.64 3.69 -8.66
C PHE A 281 7.23 4.28 -8.68
N TYR A 282 6.83 5.08 -7.67
CA TYR A 282 5.44 5.55 -7.57
C TYR A 282 5.21 6.89 -8.24
N PRO A 283 4.06 7.09 -8.87
CA PRO A 283 3.64 8.42 -9.27
C PRO A 283 3.35 9.26 -8.02
N PRO A 284 3.70 10.55 -8.00
CA PRO A 284 3.45 11.40 -6.85
C PRO A 284 1.95 11.67 -6.65
N LEU A 285 1.53 11.85 -5.40
CA LEU A 285 0.24 12.42 -5.08
C LEU A 285 0.26 13.91 -5.48
N LEU A 286 -0.67 14.34 -6.33
CA LEU A 286 -0.64 15.67 -6.98
C LEU A 286 -1.33 16.78 -6.18
N ASP A 287 -2.23 16.44 -5.26
CA ASP A 287 -2.95 17.39 -4.38
C ASP A 287 -2.66 17.01 -2.91
N THR A 288 -1.53 17.45 -2.41
CA THR A 288 -1.06 17.18 -1.05
C THR A 288 -1.42 18.30 -0.08
N LEU A 289 -1.36 18.03 1.21
CA LEU A 289 -1.65 18.98 2.30
C LEU A 289 -1.00 20.36 2.08
N ASP A 290 0.28 20.40 1.76
CA ASP A 290 1.06 21.64 1.63
C ASP A 290 1.46 21.93 0.17
N ASN A 291 0.88 21.23 -0.80
CA ASN A 291 1.35 21.19 -2.19
C ASN A 291 2.85 20.83 -2.31
N LYS A 292 3.38 20.09 -1.32
CA LYS A 292 4.78 19.66 -1.30
C LYS A 292 4.92 18.28 -1.93
N PRO A 293 5.79 18.10 -2.92
CA PRO A 293 6.09 16.78 -3.47
C PRO A 293 6.62 15.82 -2.39
N GLY A 294 6.22 14.55 -2.48
CA GLY A 294 6.68 13.50 -1.57
C GLY A 294 5.96 13.45 -0.22
N ARG A 295 4.86 14.17 -0.06
CA ARG A 295 3.95 14.02 1.07
C ARG A 295 2.91 12.97 0.74
N ASN A 296 2.59 12.10 1.71
CA ASN A 296 1.66 10.99 1.53
C ASN A 296 0.25 11.29 2.05
N THR A 297 0.06 12.40 2.77
CA THR A 297 -1.26 12.92 3.15
C THR A 297 -1.74 13.94 2.14
N GLY A 298 -2.95 13.77 1.64
CA GLY A 298 -3.51 14.63 0.62
C GLY A 298 -4.91 14.18 0.20
N ARG A 299 -5.29 14.53 -1.02
CA ARG A 299 -6.63 14.22 -1.52
C ARG A 299 -6.66 13.90 -3.01
N ILE A 300 -7.74 13.23 -3.40
CA ILE A 300 -8.14 12.97 -4.78
C ILE A 300 -9.50 13.63 -4.98
N ARG A 301 -9.67 14.43 -6.03
CA ARG A 301 -10.96 15.04 -6.37
C ARG A 301 -11.40 14.63 -7.77
N TYR A 302 -12.65 14.21 -7.90
CA TYR A 302 -13.25 13.82 -9.17
C TYR A 302 -14.59 14.54 -9.34
N GLY A 303 -14.57 15.69 -10.01
CA GLY A 303 -15.72 16.57 -10.12
C GLY A 303 -16.29 16.99 -8.76
N ASP A 304 -17.59 17.26 -8.73
CA ASP A 304 -18.38 17.46 -7.52
C ASP A 304 -18.80 16.12 -6.86
N ALA A 305 -18.61 15.02 -7.56
CA ALA A 305 -19.09 13.71 -7.13
C ALA A 305 -18.28 13.12 -5.98
N PHE A 306 -16.94 13.21 -6.01
CA PHE A 306 -16.09 12.47 -5.09
C PHE A 306 -14.88 13.27 -4.58
N GLU A 307 -14.62 13.13 -3.28
CA GLU A 307 -13.36 13.53 -2.64
C GLU A 307 -12.84 12.39 -1.78
N GLY A 308 -11.64 11.92 -2.08
CA GLY A 308 -10.90 10.95 -1.27
C GLY A 308 -9.85 11.68 -0.42
N LEU A 309 -9.92 11.57 0.91
CA LEU A 309 -8.94 12.12 1.84
C LEU A 309 -8.00 11.02 2.30
N ILE A 310 -6.74 11.14 1.94
CA ILE A 310 -5.67 10.17 2.20
C ILE A 310 -4.93 10.56 3.48
N ALA A 311 -4.72 9.60 4.38
CA ALA A 311 -3.93 9.78 5.59
C ALA A 311 -2.88 8.66 5.74
N ASP A 312 -1.62 9.06 5.77
CA ASP A 312 -0.50 8.19 6.11
C ASP A 312 -0.40 8.06 7.64
N CYS A 313 -0.86 6.93 8.17
CA CYS A 313 -0.77 6.63 9.60
C CYS A 313 0.62 6.11 9.96
N ALA A 314 1.12 5.09 9.27
CA ALA A 314 2.37 4.40 9.61
C ALA A 314 3.59 5.32 9.65
N GLY A 315 3.69 6.25 8.70
CA GLY A 315 4.79 7.23 8.65
C GLY A 315 4.72 8.33 9.69
N ASN A 316 3.54 8.59 10.27
CA ASN A 316 3.28 9.74 11.13
C ASN A 316 2.98 9.40 12.59
N MET A 317 2.67 8.13 12.91
CA MET A 317 2.32 7.77 14.27
C MET A 317 3.45 8.01 15.26
N THR A 318 3.07 8.28 16.51
CA THR A 318 4.00 8.44 17.63
C THR A 318 3.51 7.69 18.85
N LEU A 319 4.41 7.41 19.78
CA LEU A 319 4.10 6.88 21.10
C LEU A 319 4.01 8.01 22.13
N GLY A 320 3.34 7.81 23.24
CA GLY A 320 3.23 8.80 24.30
C GLY A 320 1.92 8.80 25.07
N ASP A 321 1.20 7.68 25.06
CA ASP A 321 -0.10 7.50 25.72
C ASP A 321 -1.12 8.56 25.30
N LYS A 322 -1.48 9.50 26.17
CA LYS A 322 -2.42 10.58 25.86
C LYS A 322 -1.92 11.56 24.80
N LYS A 323 -0.60 11.66 24.62
CA LYS A 323 0.07 12.53 23.65
C LYS A 323 0.44 11.79 22.36
N ALA A 324 0.19 10.48 22.30
CA ALA A 324 0.44 9.70 21.10
C ALA A 324 -0.44 10.19 19.95
N LEU A 325 0.12 10.22 18.76
CA LEU A 325 -0.54 10.65 17.54
C LEU A 325 -0.61 9.47 16.56
N LEU A 326 -1.78 9.14 16.06
CA LEU A 326 -1.99 8.20 14.96
C LEU A 326 -1.61 8.86 13.62
N ILE A 327 -1.94 10.13 13.49
CA ILE A 327 -1.58 11.02 12.39
C ILE A 327 -1.04 12.33 12.98
N SER A 328 -0.21 13.05 12.24
CA SER A 328 0.35 14.31 12.77
C SER A 328 -0.75 15.32 13.11
N ASP A 329 -0.51 16.20 14.09
CA ASP A 329 -1.44 17.28 14.46
C ASP A 329 -1.80 18.18 13.25
N GLN A 330 -0.85 18.37 12.34
CA GLN A 330 -1.08 19.16 11.12
C GLN A 330 -2.03 18.43 10.17
N ASP A 331 -1.80 17.12 9.99
CA ASP A 331 -2.64 16.28 9.13
C ASP A 331 -4.05 16.17 9.71
N GLU A 332 -4.19 15.96 11.02
CA GLU A 332 -5.49 15.91 11.68
C GLU A 332 -6.29 17.21 11.47
N LYS A 333 -5.68 18.36 11.76
CA LYS A 333 -6.34 19.67 11.57
C LYS A 333 -6.80 19.87 10.13
N TRP A 334 -5.96 19.49 9.17
CA TRP A 334 -6.30 19.60 7.76
C TRP A 334 -7.44 18.66 7.38
N LEU A 335 -7.37 17.39 7.81
CA LEU A 335 -8.40 16.39 7.54
C LEU A 335 -9.76 16.82 8.12
N LEU A 336 -9.81 17.23 9.38
CA LEU A 336 -11.03 17.71 10.02
C LEU A 336 -11.62 18.90 9.24
N SER A 337 -10.79 19.89 8.89
CA SER A 337 -11.23 21.03 8.09
C SER A 337 -11.73 20.61 6.69
N ARG A 338 -11.10 19.62 6.06
CA ARG A 338 -11.56 19.11 4.75
C ARG A 338 -12.89 18.39 4.86
N ILE A 339 -13.05 17.51 5.87
CA ILE A 339 -14.31 16.79 6.12
C ILE A 339 -15.47 17.77 6.33
N GLU A 340 -15.25 18.80 7.15
CA GLU A 340 -16.27 19.82 7.44
C GLU A 340 -16.65 20.66 6.22
N ASN A 341 -15.67 21.03 5.38
CA ASN A 341 -15.85 22.00 4.30
C ASN A 341 -16.00 21.37 2.91
N SER A 342 -15.84 20.06 2.77
CA SER A 342 -15.99 19.37 1.49
C SER A 342 -17.40 19.53 0.92
N LYS A 343 -17.46 19.92 -0.35
CA LYS A 343 -18.70 20.05 -1.12
C LYS A 343 -19.01 18.82 -1.98
N ALA A 344 -18.09 17.83 -2.01
CA ALA A 344 -18.31 16.61 -2.77
C ALA A 344 -19.56 15.87 -2.29
N LYS A 345 -20.32 15.28 -3.21
CA LYS A 345 -21.49 14.45 -2.88
C LYS A 345 -21.09 13.27 -1.98
N HIS A 346 -19.96 12.64 -2.31
CA HIS A 346 -19.39 11.51 -1.59
C HIS A 346 -17.96 11.79 -1.13
N LEU A 347 -17.67 11.50 0.14
CA LEU A 347 -16.33 11.65 0.71
C LEU A 347 -15.85 10.29 1.24
N ALA A 348 -14.70 9.86 0.76
CA ALA A 348 -13.99 8.71 1.31
C ALA A 348 -12.87 9.20 2.24
N PHE A 349 -12.83 8.71 3.47
CA PHE A 349 -11.64 8.78 4.31
C PHE A 349 -10.82 7.51 4.09
N ILE A 350 -9.55 7.64 3.74
CA ILE A 350 -8.69 6.55 3.29
C ILE A 350 -7.41 6.57 4.13
N PRO A 351 -7.47 6.06 5.38
CA PRO A 351 -6.30 5.87 6.21
C PRO A 351 -5.53 4.62 5.76
N SER A 352 -4.23 4.59 6.00
CA SER A 352 -3.45 3.38 5.77
C SER A 352 -3.87 2.27 6.75
N HIS A 353 -3.91 2.56 8.04
CA HIS A 353 -4.39 1.63 9.06
C HIS A 353 -5.91 1.44 9.08
N PRO A 354 -6.42 0.25 9.40
CA PRO A 354 -7.85 -0.01 9.41
C PRO A 354 -8.57 0.75 10.53
N LEU A 355 -9.66 1.43 10.18
CA LEU A 355 -10.58 2.03 11.13
C LEU A 355 -11.92 1.27 11.13
N GLY A 356 -12.30 0.77 12.31
CA GLY A 356 -13.50 -0.04 12.48
C GLY A 356 -13.23 -1.55 12.51
N TYR A 357 -11.98 -1.95 12.36
CA TYR A 357 -11.58 -3.36 12.40
C TYR A 357 -10.31 -3.56 13.23
N THR A 358 -10.18 -4.76 13.79
CA THR A 358 -9.00 -5.28 14.47
C THR A 358 -8.75 -6.72 14.05
N ALA A 359 -7.53 -7.19 14.18
CA ALA A 359 -7.18 -8.59 13.97
C ALA A 359 -6.24 -9.05 15.08
N GLY A 360 -6.41 -10.27 15.53
CA GLY A 360 -5.50 -10.89 16.47
C GLY A 360 -4.25 -11.38 15.78
N LYS A 361 -3.41 -10.47 15.36
CA LYS A 361 -2.10 -10.78 14.82
C LYS A 361 -1.14 -11.09 15.98
N TRP A 362 -0.39 -12.12 15.84
CA TRP A 362 0.37 -12.70 16.92
C TRP A 362 1.53 -11.85 17.42
N ARG A 363 2.05 -10.95 16.62
CA ARG A 363 3.19 -10.08 16.95
C ARG A 363 2.96 -8.62 16.66
N GLU A 364 1.92 -8.30 15.94
CA GLU A 364 1.66 -6.93 15.53
C GLU A 364 1.08 -6.11 16.67
N TRP A 365 1.54 -4.90 16.81
CA TRP A 365 1.18 -3.97 17.89
C TRP A 365 -0.19 -3.35 17.71
N TYR A 366 -0.53 -3.09 16.50
CA TYR A 366 -1.79 -2.48 16.11
C TYR A 366 -2.68 -3.57 15.50
N PRO A 367 -3.75 -3.82 16.11
CA PRO A 367 -4.39 -3.40 17.36
C PRO A 367 -4.07 -4.28 18.57
N ASP A 368 -2.89 -4.80 18.68
CA ASP A 368 -2.53 -5.98 19.48
C ASP A 368 -2.03 -5.70 20.89
N VAL A 369 -1.98 -4.45 21.34
CA VAL A 369 -1.43 -4.10 22.64
C VAL A 369 -2.52 -3.65 23.60
N VAL A 370 -2.57 -4.25 24.78
CA VAL A 370 -3.39 -3.80 25.90
C VAL A 370 -2.62 -2.75 26.69
N ALA A 371 -3.24 -1.59 26.90
CA ALA A 371 -2.62 -0.47 27.61
C ALA A 371 -2.57 -0.65 29.14
N GLU A 372 -3.14 -1.71 29.69
CA GLU A 372 -3.26 -1.90 31.13
C GLU A 372 -2.12 -2.73 31.70
N GLU A 373 -1.52 -2.23 32.79
CA GLU A 373 -0.52 -2.96 33.53
C GLU A 373 -1.14 -4.21 34.18
N GLY A 374 -0.49 -5.36 34.02
CA GLY A 374 -0.94 -6.61 34.62
C GLY A 374 -1.91 -7.45 33.80
N ALA A 375 -2.27 -7.03 32.60
CA ALA A 375 -2.98 -7.89 31.64
C ALA A 375 -2.13 -9.13 31.29
N SER A 376 -2.78 -10.25 31.02
CA SER A 376 -2.09 -11.47 30.58
C SER A 376 -1.41 -11.27 29.22
N GLY A 377 -0.12 -11.61 29.12
CA GLY A 377 0.62 -11.48 27.89
C GLY A 377 2.08 -11.07 28.10
N ILE A 378 2.76 -10.73 27.01
CA ILE A 378 4.13 -10.23 27.06
C ILE A 378 4.10 -8.76 27.48
N VAL A 379 4.87 -8.44 28.53
CA VAL A 379 4.96 -7.07 29.05
C VAL A 379 5.86 -6.25 28.13
N ILE A 380 5.32 -5.16 27.61
CA ILE A 380 6.08 -4.17 26.85
C ILE A 380 6.72 -3.19 27.85
N ASN A 381 8.01 -3.04 27.74
CA ASN A 381 8.83 -2.29 28.68
C ASN A 381 8.71 -0.75 28.52
N GLU A 382 9.63 -0.01 29.15
CA GLU A 382 9.68 1.45 29.27
C GLU A 382 9.70 2.25 27.96
N LEU A 383 9.85 1.62 26.79
CA LEU A 383 9.77 2.31 25.50
C LEU A 383 8.42 3.01 25.26
N LEU A 384 7.41 2.65 26.05
CA LEU A 384 6.06 3.19 25.96
C LEU A 384 5.82 4.30 27.01
N SER A 385 6.69 5.30 27.06
CA SER A 385 6.52 6.50 27.92
C SER A 385 6.33 6.18 29.40
N GLY A 386 7.06 5.18 29.93
CA GLY A 386 7.00 4.78 31.32
C GLY A 386 5.78 3.95 31.70
N ARG A 387 4.92 3.60 30.75
CA ARG A 387 3.82 2.64 30.95
C ARG A 387 4.25 1.26 30.49
N LYS A 388 3.83 0.27 31.24
CA LYS A 388 3.89 -1.12 30.83
C LYS A 388 2.59 -1.49 30.16
N GLY A 389 2.67 -2.16 29.02
CA GLY A 389 1.54 -2.75 28.33
C GLY A 389 1.75 -4.25 28.15
N SER A 390 0.73 -4.95 27.71
CA SER A 390 0.80 -6.37 27.42
C SER A 390 0.30 -6.64 26.01
N LEU A 391 1.00 -7.53 25.31
CA LEU A 391 0.53 -8.08 24.05
C LEU A 391 -0.55 -9.13 24.33
N THR A 392 -1.60 -9.14 23.53
CA THR A 392 -2.66 -10.13 23.58
C THR A 392 -3.18 -10.41 22.18
N ILE A 393 -3.83 -11.54 21.98
CA ILE A 393 -4.52 -11.90 20.73
C ILE A 393 -6.02 -11.57 20.78
N ASN A 394 -6.46 -10.79 21.75
CA ASN A 394 -7.87 -10.43 21.92
C ASN A 394 -8.19 -9.15 21.14
N ALA A 395 -9.44 -9.02 20.66
CA ALA A 395 -9.91 -7.87 19.89
C ALA A 395 -10.11 -6.57 20.71
N ASP A 396 -9.90 -6.60 22.02
CA ASP A 396 -10.08 -5.47 22.94
C ASP A 396 -8.90 -4.48 23.00
N LYS A 397 -7.85 -4.74 22.25
CA LYS A 397 -6.63 -3.91 22.21
C LYS A 397 -6.60 -2.82 21.14
N TYR A 398 -7.69 -2.60 20.49
CA TYR A 398 -7.81 -1.61 19.42
C TYR A 398 -7.37 -0.21 19.85
N LEU A 399 -6.44 0.39 19.12
CA LEU A 399 -5.91 1.74 19.36
C LEU A 399 -5.48 1.97 20.82
N TRP A 400 -4.61 1.12 21.31
CA TRP A 400 -4.20 1.05 22.72
C TRP A 400 -3.54 2.32 23.28
N GLN A 401 -2.93 3.18 22.45
CA GLN A 401 -2.50 4.50 22.89
C GLN A 401 -3.71 5.42 23.00
N LYS A 402 -3.90 6.02 24.14
CA LYS A 402 -5.08 6.87 24.40
C LYS A 402 -5.17 8.05 23.42
N GLY A 403 -4.04 8.62 23.01
CA GLY A 403 -4.00 9.70 22.02
C GLY A 403 -4.52 9.25 20.64
N TRP A 404 -4.15 8.05 20.18
CA TRP A 404 -4.64 7.48 18.93
C TRP A 404 -6.15 7.31 18.95
N PHE A 405 -6.68 6.75 20.03
CA PHE A 405 -8.12 6.55 20.16
C PHE A 405 -8.88 7.88 20.18
N LEU A 406 -8.34 8.89 20.87
CA LEU A 406 -8.94 10.22 20.87
C LEU A 406 -8.93 10.90 19.50
N GLN A 407 -7.85 10.76 18.69
CA GLN A 407 -7.84 11.24 17.30
C GLN A 407 -8.86 10.49 16.46
N HIS A 408 -8.91 9.16 16.56
CA HIS A 408 -9.91 8.34 15.89
C HIS A 408 -11.35 8.78 16.22
N GLN A 409 -11.66 9.05 17.50
CA GLN A 409 -12.97 9.53 17.90
C GLN A 409 -13.32 10.90 17.30
N ARG A 410 -12.36 11.84 17.26
CA ARG A 410 -12.59 13.16 16.62
C ARG A 410 -12.86 13.01 15.13
N LEU A 411 -12.11 12.18 14.43
CA LEU A 411 -12.34 11.89 13.02
C LEU A 411 -13.72 11.27 12.78
N LEU A 412 -14.07 10.21 13.49
CA LEU A 412 -15.39 9.57 13.35
C LEU A 412 -16.54 10.54 13.66
N LYS A 413 -16.41 11.36 14.71
CA LYS A 413 -17.40 12.36 15.03
C LYS A 413 -17.61 13.33 13.86
N THR A 414 -16.54 13.94 13.37
CA THR A 414 -16.61 14.91 12.27
C THR A 414 -17.14 14.27 10.97
N ILE A 415 -16.70 13.04 10.65
CA ILE A 415 -17.22 12.26 9.53
C ILE A 415 -18.74 12.07 9.67
N SER A 416 -19.22 11.71 10.87
CA SER A 416 -20.65 11.46 11.11
C SER A 416 -21.52 12.72 11.04
N GLU A 417 -20.94 13.88 11.26
CA GLU A 417 -21.63 15.18 11.26
C GLU A 417 -21.72 15.81 9.86
N ARG A 418 -20.90 15.36 8.91
CA ARG A 418 -20.87 15.89 7.54
C ARG A 418 -22.21 15.69 6.83
N ALA A 419 -22.65 16.67 6.04
CA ALA A 419 -23.95 16.66 5.35
C ALA A 419 -24.06 15.57 4.27
N GLY A 420 -23.04 15.38 3.42
CA GLY A 420 -23.03 14.38 2.35
C GLY A 420 -22.74 12.95 2.86
N SER A 421 -22.72 11.98 1.95
CA SER A 421 -22.31 10.62 2.31
C SER A 421 -20.81 10.56 2.62
N THR A 422 -20.46 9.78 3.62
CA THR A 422 -19.05 9.61 4.02
C THR A 422 -18.82 8.16 4.43
N PHE A 423 -17.69 7.60 4.01
CA PHE A 423 -17.31 6.22 4.28
C PHE A 423 -15.79 6.09 4.42
N ILE A 424 -15.32 4.92 4.87
CA ILE A 424 -13.91 4.66 5.13
C ILE A 424 -13.46 3.47 4.28
N PHE A 425 -12.34 3.62 3.56
CA PHE A 425 -11.62 2.52 2.94
C PHE A 425 -10.28 2.34 3.63
N SER A 426 -9.95 1.11 4.00
CA SER A 426 -8.69 0.77 4.64
C SER A 426 -8.16 -0.59 4.20
N GLY A 427 -6.90 -0.84 4.48
CA GLY A 427 -6.15 -2.04 4.10
C GLY A 427 -5.60 -2.80 5.29
N ASP A 428 -4.30 -3.09 5.29
CA ASP A 428 -3.46 -3.70 6.30
C ASP A 428 -3.82 -5.15 6.68
N ILE A 429 -4.93 -5.40 7.32
CA ILE A 429 -5.25 -6.68 7.98
C ILE A 429 -5.66 -7.83 7.06
N HIS A 430 -5.29 -7.79 5.81
CA HIS A 430 -5.35 -8.90 4.84
C HIS A 430 -6.72 -9.58 4.71
N ALA A 431 -7.79 -8.80 4.74
CA ALA A 431 -9.14 -9.30 4.66
C ALA A 431 -10.03 -8.43 3.76
N ILE A 432 -11.13 -9.01 3.30
CA ILE A 432 -12.29 -8.29 2.76
C ILE A 432 -13.36 -8.21 3.83
N GLY A 433 -14.16 -7.15 3.84
CA GLY A 433 -15.29 -7.02 4.77
C GLY A 433 -15.91 -5.64 4.76
N ALA A 434 -17.08 -5.52 5.36
CA ALA A 434 -17.74 -4.22 5.54
C ALA A 434 -18.63 -4.19 6.79
N ALA A 435 -18.63 -3.05 7.47
CA ALA A 435 -19.49 -2.78 8.62
C ALA A 435 -19.99 -1.34 8.62
N SER A 436 -21.00 -1.06 9.43
CA SER A 436 -21.41 0.30 9.78
C SER A 436 -21.04 0.57 11.24
N ILE A 437 -20.20 1.58 11.47
CA ILE A 437 -19.87 2.06 12.81
C ILE A 437 -21.01 2.95 13.29
N ILE A 438 -21.57 2.65 14.45
CA ILE A 438 -22.72 3.35 15.03
C ILE A 438 -22.27 4.21 16.22
N GLN A 439 -21.30 3.70 17.00
CA GLN A 439 -20.84 4.32 18.23
C GLN A 439 -19.35 4.02 18.44
N SER A 440 -18.62 4.96 19.02
CA SER A 440 -17.23 4.80 19.46
C SER A 440 -17.14 5.09 20.95
N ASP A 441 -16.94 4.05 21.75
CA ASP A 441 -17.01 4.09 23.22
C ASP A 441 -18.33 4.75 23.68
N GLN A 442 -18.29 5.85 24.40
CA GLN A 442 -19.49 6.58 24.86
C GLN A 442 -20.07 7.56 23.82
N ILE A 443 -19.44 7.72 22.65
CA ILE A 443 -19.85 8.68 21.63
C ILE A 443 -20.75 8.00 20.61
N THR A 444 -22.04 8.30 20.64
CA THR A 444 -22.99 7.93 19.58
C THR A 444 -22.77 8.83 18.37
N LEU A 445 -22.57 8.25 17.20
CA LEU A 445 -22.36 8.97 15.96
C LEU A 445 -23.69 9.54 15.42
N LYS A 446 -23.65 10.74 14.88
CA LYS A 446 -24.83 11.40 14.30
C LYS A 446 -25.40 10.62 13.12
N LYS A 447 -24.51 10.02 12.31
CA LYS A 447 -24.82 9.10 11.21
C LYS A 447 -23.93 7.87 11.31
N MET A 448 -24.44 6.73 10.90
CA MET A 448 -23.63 5.52 10.73
C MET A 448 -22.57 5.75 9.65
N ILE A 449 -21.35 5.30 9.90
CA ILE A 449 -20.23 5.39 8.97
C ILE A 449 -19.95 3.99 8.42
N LYS A 450 -20.06 3.81 7.11
CA LYS A 450 -19.66 2.57 6.47
C LYS A 450 -18.14 2.49 6.38
N THR A 451 -17.58 1.37 6.83
CA THR A 451 -16.15 1.06 6.75
C THR A 451 -15.94 -0.22 5.98
N PHE A 452 -14.90 -0.23 5.14
CA PHE A 452 -14.58 -1.34 4.23
C PHE A 452 -13.13 -1.75 4.39
N LEU A 453 -12.88 -3.06 4.47
CA LEU A 453 -11.60 -3.67 4.17
C LEU A 453 -11.60 -4.00 2.68
N VAL A 454 -10.74 -3.34 1.93
CA VAL A 454 -10.84 -3.30 0.45
C VAL A 454 -10.38 -4.58 -0.25
N GLY A 455 -9.62 -5.42 0.44
CA GLY A 455 -9.17 -6.73 -0.05
C GLY A 455 -7.69 -6.79 -0.43
N PRO A 456 -6.98 -7.84 0.06
CA PRO A 456 -5.58 -8.06 -0.23
C PRO A 456 -5.39 -8.73 -1.60
N ILE A 457 -4.29 -8.37 -2.27
CA ILE A 457 -3.94 -8.96 -3.57
C ILE A 457 -2.96 -10.14 -3.42
N SER A 458 -1.98 -10.05 -2.52
CA SER A 458 -0.89 -11.04 -2.45
C SER A 458 -1.04 -12.07 -1.33
N SER A 459 -1.86 -11.80 -0.34
CA SER A 459 -1.98 -12.62 0.88
C SER A 459 -3.44 -12.99 1.12
N SER A 460 -3.68 -14.18 1.65
CA SER A 460 -5.01 -14.70 1.99
C SER A 460 -4.90 -15.87 2.95
N THR A 461 -5.98 -16.55 3.25
CA THR A 461 -5.98 -17.77 4.08
C THR A 461 -4.88 -18.74 3.64
N GLY A 462 -4.06 -19.16 4.60
CA GLY A 462 -2.93 -20.08 4.37
C GLY A 462 -1.64 -19.44 3.85
N THR A 463 -1.63 -18.12 3.60
CA THR A 463 -0.43 -17.33 3.28
C THR A 463 -0.03 -16.47 4.48
N TRP A 464 1.00 -15.62 4.33
CA TRP A 464 1.34 -14.62 5.35
C TRP A 464 0.29 -13.49 5.36
N PRO A 465 -0.13 -12.99 6.51
CA PRO A 465 0.16 -13.49 7.86
C PRO A 465 -0.91 -14.46 8.38
N SER A 466 -1.89 -14.85 7.59
CA SER A 466 -3.08 -15.60 8.05
C SER A 466 -2.73 -16.91 8.77
N PHE A 467 -1.68 -17.60 8.36
CA PHE A 467 -1.26 -18.82 9.04
C PHE A 467 -0.66 -18.58 10.46
N ALA A 468 -0.33 -17.33 10.78
CA ALA A 468 0.24 -16.94 12.07
C ALA A 468 -0.76 -16.19 12.98
N ARG A 469 -1.97 -15.91 12.47
CA ARG A 469 -2.99 -15.19 13.23
C ARG A 469 -3.67 -16.06 14.27
N GLY A 470 -3.97 -15.44 15.42
CA GLY A 470 -4.78 -16.05 16.46
C GLY A 470 -6.28 -15.84 16.24
N ILE A 471 -6.68 -14.69 15.67
CA ILE A 471 -8.08 -14.31 15.38
C ILE A 471 -8.15 -13.66 13.98
N THR A 472 -9.25 -13.88 13.29
CA THR A 472 -9.56 -13.20 12.03
C THR A 472 -9.97 -11.74 12.27
N ALA A 473 -9.97 -10.91 11.22
CA ALA A 473 -10.42 -9.53 11.30
C ALA A 473 -11.87 -9.44 11.80
N GLU A 474 -12.11 -8.60 12.79
CA GLU A 474 -13.43 -8.37 13.40
C GLU A 474 -13.59 -6.92 13.87
N SER A 475 -14.80 -6.52 14.23
CA SER A 475 -15.02 -5.21 14.84
C SER A 475 -14.51 -5.18 16.28
N PRO A 476 -13.76 -4.15 16.70
CA PRO A 476 -13.23 -4.04 18.04
C PRO A 476 -14.34 -3.75 19.06
N GLN A 477 -14.13 -4.17 20.32
CA GLN A 477 -15.12 -3.99 21.40
C GLN A 477 -15.41 -2.52 21.73
N GLN A 478 -14.46 -1.63 21.45
CA GLN A 478 -14.60 -0.19 21.66
C GLN A 478 -15.58 0.48 20.66
N LEU A 479 -16.01 -0.26 19.64
CA LEU A 479 -16.93 0.22 18.63
C LEU A 479 -18.21 -0.61 18.63
N VAL A 480 -19.36 0.06 18.50
CA VAL A 480 -20.62 -0.63 18.16
C VAL A 480 -20.74 -0.63 16.65
N CYS A 481 -20.58 -1.80 16.05
CA CYS A 481 -20.63 -1.99 14.61
C CYS A 481 -21.77 -2.94 14.21
N LYS A 482 -22.40 -2.61 13.07
CA LYS A 482 -23.37 -3.50 12.41
C LYS A 482 -22.67 -4.11 11.19
N PRO A 483 -22.48 -5.44 11.13
CA PRO A 483 -21.87 -6.06 9.98
C PRO A 483 -22.75 -5.91 8.73
N LEU A 484 -22.16 -5.53 7.60
CA LEU A 484 -22.76 -5.46 6.27
C LEU A 484 -22.30 -6.63 5.40
N TYR A 485 -21.06 -7.03 5.58
CA TYR A 485 -20.44 -8.21 5.00
C TYR A 485 -19.41 -8.77 6.00
N ALA A 486 -19.55 -10.04 6.33
CA ALA A 486 -18.63 -10.69 7.25
C ALA A 486 -17.22 -10.66 6.70
N THR A 487 -16.25 -10.46 7.57
CA THR A 487 -14.84 -10.46 7.17
C THR A 487 -14.39 -11.83 6.71
N SER A 488 -13.58 -11.86 5.67
CA SER A 488 -12.97 -13.07 5.13
C SER A 488 -11.54 -12.78 4.68
N GLU A 489 -10.61 -13.70 5.00
CA GLU A 489 -9.21 -13.64 4.55
C GLU A 489 -9.07 -14.16 3.12
N GLU A 490 -9.83 -13.61 2.19
CA GLU A 490 -9.81 -13.92 0.77
C GLU A 490 -9.08 -12.84 0.00
N ASN A 491 -8.40 -13.25 -1.09
CA ASN A 491 -7.89 -12.27 -2.05
C ASN A 491 -9.05 -11.57 -2.75
N GLY A 492 -8.86 -10.28 -3.06
CA GLY A 492 -9.91 -9.53 -3.73
C GLY A 492 -9.63 -8.05 -3.84
N PHE A 493 -10.63 -7.32 -4.27
CA PHE A 493 -10.62 -5.87 -4.40
C PHE A 493 -12.03 -5.30 -4.27
N THR A 494 -12.14 -4.01 -4.02
CA THR A 494 -13.41 -3.32 -3.97
C THR A 494 -13.52 -2.33 -5.13
N VAL A 495 -14.65 -2.34 -5.83
CA VAL A 495 -15.00 -1.30 -6.79
C VAL A 495 -16.05 -0.38 -6.18
N PHE A 496 -15.69 0.89 -6.01
CA PHE A 496 -16.66 1.92 -5.68
C PHE A 496 -17.14 2.55 -6.99
N SER A 497 -18.45 2.64 -7.15
CA SER A 497 -19.06 3.31 -8.30
C SER A 497 -20.13 4.31 -7.88
N ILE A 498 -20.26 5.37 -8.66
CA ILE A 498 -21.37 6.28 -8.65
C ILE A 498 -22.06 6.12 -10.01
N GLU A 499 -23.35 5.84 -10.00
CA GLU A 499 -24.19 5.79 -11.19
C GLU A 499 -25.43 6.63 -10.91
N GLU A 500 -25.57 7.76 -11.62
CA GLU A 500 -26.58 8.77 -11.34
C GLU A 500 -26.45 9.27 -9.87
N ASP A 501 -27.47 9.05 -9.03
CA ASP A 501 -27.48 9.46 -7.62
C ASP A 501 -27.17 8.33 -6.65
N GLN A 502 -26.81 7.14 -7.15
CA GLN A 502 -26.50 5.97 -6.33
C GLN A 502 -25.00 5.73 -6.21
N ALA A 503 -24.51 5.66 -5.00
CA ALA A 503 -23.15 5.21 -4.72
C ALA A 503 -23.16 3.79 -4.19
N LEU A 504 -22.25 2.96 -4.72
CA LEU A 504 -22.17 1.54 -4.49
C LEU A 504 -20.72 1.11 -4.24
N ALA A 505 -20.47 0.32 -3.21
CA ALA A 505 -19.24 -0.44 -3.06
C ALA A 505 -19.51 -1.92 -3.38
N ALA A 506 -18.83 -2.45 -4.39
CA ALA A 506 -18.88 -3.85 -4.77
C ALA A 506 -17.57 -4.52 -4.33
N ILE A 507 -17.63 -5.35 -3.30
CA ILE A 507 -16.50 -6.16 -2.82
C ILE A 507 -16.45 -7.43 -3.68
N HIS A 508 -15.35 -7.62 -4.39
CA HIS A 508 -15.09 -8.77 -5.23
C HIS A 508 -14.10 -9.70 -4.53
N SER A 509 -14.51 -10.95 -4.25
CA SER A 509 -13.62 -12.00 -3.79
C SER A 509 -13.11 -12.80 -4.99
N CYS A 510 -11.80 -13.05 -5.02
CA CYS A 510 -11.14 -13.93 -5.98
C CYS A 510 -10.76 -15.28 -5.33
N GLY A 511 -11.31 -15.60 -4.17
CA GLY A 511 -11.02 -16.82 -3.44
C GLY A 511 -9.70 -16.79 -2.70
N GLY A 512 -9.06 -17.94 -2.61
CA GLY A 512 -7.79 -18.10 -1.90
C GLY A 512 -7.76 -19.31 -0.97
N HIS A 513 -8.90 -20.01 -0.84
CA HIS A 513 -9.03 -21.16 0.06
C HIS A 513 -8.67 -22.49 -0.61
N ASN A 514 -8.98 -22.66 -1.91
CA ASN A 514 -8.71 -23.88 -2.64
C ASN A 514 -7.51 -23.72 -3.59
N PRO A 515 -6.67 -24.75 -3.77
CA PRO A 515 -5.57 -24.72 -4.74
C PRO A 515 -6.02 -24.38 -6.16
N ASP A 516 -7.19 -24.87 -6.59
CA ASP A 516 -7.74 -24.63 -7.92
C ASP A 516 -8.21 -23.17 -8.10
N ASP A 517 -8.75 -22.54 -7.04
CA ASP A 517 -9.08 -21.10 -7.04
C ASP A 517 -7.83 -20.23 -7.11
N LEU A 518 -6.71 -20.71 -6.55
CA LEU A 518 -5.43 -20.01 -6.50
C LEU A 518 -4.77 -19.83 -7.88
N GLU A 519 -5.07 -20.71 -8.84
CA GLU A 519 -4.53 -20.60 -10.19
C GLU A 519 -5.33 -19.64 -11.07
N SER A 520 -6.60 -19.41 -10.75
CA SER A 520 -7.46 -18.63 -11.64
C SER A 520 -7.38 -17.12 -11.44
N GLY A 521 -7.31 -16.62 -10.20
CA GLY A 521 -7.43 -15.18 -9.87
C GLY A 521 -8.73 -14.53 -10.34
N GLN A 522 -9.73 -15.35 -10.69
CA GLN A 522 -11.04 -14.88 -11.17
C GLN A 522 -11.94 -14.48 -10.01
N ILE A 523 -12.89 -13.60 -10.28
CA ILE A 523 -13.93 -13.23 -9.31
C ILE A 523 -14.85 -14.43 -9.09
N ILE A 524 -14.89 -14.92 -7.84
CA ILE A 524 -15.78 -16.03 -7.43
C ILE A 524 -17.07 -15.53 -6.76
N SER A 525 -17.03 -14.36 -6.13
CA SER A 525 -18.21 -13.74 -5.53
C SER A 525 -18.14 -12.24 -5.55
N THR A 526 -19.31 -11.59 -5.50
CA THR A 526 -19.42 -10.14 -5.40
C THR A 526 -20.49 -9.76 -4.40
N LYS A 527 -20.13 -8.94 -3.41
CA LYS A 527 -21.06 -8.33 -2.45
C LYS A 527 -21.24 -6.86 -2.76
N LYS A 528 -22.45 -6.45 -3.10
CA LYS A 528 -22.83 -5.05 -3.33
C LYS A 528 -23.37 -4.40 -2.05
N ILE A 529 -22.88 -3.21 -1.72
CA ILE A 529 -23.29 -2.44 -0.55
C ILE A 529 -23.53 -1.01 -1.00
N TYR A 530 -24.79 -0.55 -0.92
CA TYR A 530 -25.15 0.85 -1.22
C TYR A 530 -24.62 1.78 -0.13
N ILE A 531 -24.16 2.95 -0.52
CA ILE A 531 -23.54 3.96 0.36
C ILE A 531 -24.49 5.11 0.64
#